data_4f1081ef67afb0a6ca87fd8d9a204155
#
_entry.id   4f1081ef67afb0a6ca87fd8d9a204155
#
_cell.length_a   1.000
_cell.length_b   1.000
_cell.length_c   1.000
_cell.angle_alpha   90.00
_cell.angle_beta   90.00
_cell.angle_gamma   90.00
#
_symmetry.space_group_name_H-M   'P 1'
#
loop_
_entity.id
_entity.type
_entity.pdbx_description
1 polymer ?
#
loop_
_entity_poly.entity_id
_entity_poly.type
_entity_poly.pdbx_seq_one_letter_code
_entity_poly.pdbx_strand_id
1 'polypeptide(L)'
;MIISIETSTSNLSLSLLNKNSILSHISIPIKNELSEIIVPTIKRFLKDNLISFDDISFLAVGCGPGSFTGIRAIISTALGITVSKSHIKSIGINSLAGLAMSALQEAKTLKLKYVISSIDSKNDDLFLQLFKINYTKNKLLPIAAINLSL
;
A
#
# COMPACT_ATOMS: atom_id res chain seq x y z
N MET A 1 0.56 -6.55 -15.64
CA MET A 1 0.79 -5.33 -14.83
C MET A 1 0.45 -5.58 -13.36
N ILE A 2 0.79 -4.63 -12.48
CA ILE A 2 0.46 -4.68 -11.05
C ILE A 2 -0.42 -3.47 -10.72
N ILE A 3 -1.51 -3.68 -9.99
CA ILE A 3 -2.25 -2.61 -9.33
C ILE A 3 -1.98 -2.68 -7.83
N SER A 4 -1.65 -1.56 -7.20
CA SER A 4 -1.54 -1.46 -5.74
C SER A 4 -2.72 -0.72 -5.15
N ILE A 5 -3.16 -1.15 -3.97
CA ILE A 5 -4.31 -0.60 -3.25
C ILE A 5 -3.90 -0.39 -1.79
N GLU A 6 -4.06 0.83 -1.28
CA GLU A 6 -3.68 1.21 0.08
C GLU A 6 -4.76 2.07 0.75
N THR A 7 -5.09 1.76 2.01
CA THR A 7 -6.12 2.46 2.81
C THR A 7 -5.77 2.52 4.30
N SER A 8 -4.51 2.33 4.66
CA SER A 8 -4.09 2.36 6.08
C SER A 8 -4.27 3.73 6.73
N THR A 9 -4.36 4.78 5.91
CA THR A 9 -4.59 6.17 6.32
C THR A 9 -6.00 6.63 5.99
N SER A 10 -6.20 7.95 5.85
CA SER A 10 -7.49 8.55 5.53
C SER A 10 -7.83 8.57 4.04
N ASN A 11 -6.95 8.01 3.20
CA ASN A 11 -7.12 8.01 1.74
C ASN A 11 -7.21 6.59 1.19
N LEU A 12 -7.98 6.43 0.11
CA LEU A 12 -7.85 5.31 -0.81
C LEU A 12 -6.84 5.70 -1.89
N SER A 13 -5.72 4.99 -1.92
CA SER A 13 -4.67 5.20 -2.91
C SER A 13 -4.58 4.00 -3.86
N LEU A 14 -4.54 4.28 -5.16
CA LEU A 14 -4.35 3.29 -6.22
C LEU A 14 -3.13 3.67 -7.05
N SER A 15 -2.31 2.70 -7.41
CA SER A 15 -1.23 2.90 -8.37
C SER A 15 -1.20 1.75 -9.37
N LEU A 16 -0.94 2.07 -10.62
CA LEU A 16 -0.72 1.12 -11.70
C LEU A 16 0.77 1.07 -12.03
N LEU A 17 1.34 -0.13 -12.01
CA LEU A 17 2.76 -0.33 -12.26
C LEU A 17 2.97 -1.31 -13.41
N ASN A 18 3.98 -1.01 -14.22
CA ASN A 18 4.52 -1.93 -15.20
C ASN A 18 6.02 -2.08 -14.99
N LYS A 19 6.46 -3.29 -14.64
CA LYS A 19 7.85 -3.56 -14.20
C LYS A 19 8.23 -2.63 -13.04
N ASN A 20 9.16 -1.70 -13.28
CA ASN A 20 9.70 -0.77 -12.27
C ASN A 20 9.17 0.66 -12.41
N SER A 21 8.18 0.88 -13.26
CA SER A 21 7.64 2.22 -13.53
C SER A 21 6.20 2.34 -13.03
N ILE A 22 5.90 3.44 -12.35
CA ILE A 22 4.54 3.83 -12.03
C ILE A 22 3.96 4.50 -13.28
N LEU A 23 2.89 3.92 -13.82
CA LEU A 23 2.19 4.44 -14.99
C LEU A 23 1.15 5.48 -14.60
N SER A 24 0.46 5.26 -13.50
CA SER A 24 -0.60 6.13 -13.00
C SER A 24 -0.76 5.98 -11.49
N HIS A 25 -1.22 7.05 -10.85
CA HIS A 25 -1.50 7.08 -9.42
C HIS A 25 -2.67 8.01 -9.12
N ILE A 26 -3.55 7.59 -8.21
CA ILE A 26 -4.57 8.44 -7.61
C ILE A 26 -4.57 8.24 -6.09
N SER A 27 -4.91 9.31 -5.38
CA SER A 27 -5.17 9.28 -3.93
C SER A 27 -6.40 10.13 -3.65
N ILE A 28 -7.45 9.52 -3.12
CA ILE A 28 -8.72 10.19 -2.83
C ILE A 28 -9.05 10.07 -1.34
N PRO A 29 -9.51 11.15 -0.70
CA PRO A 29 -9.91 11.10 0.71
C PRO A 29 -11.16 10.22 0.87
N ILE A 30 -11.13 9.37 1.92
CA ILE A 30 -12.26 8.52 2.28
C ILE A 30 -13.24 9.36 3.09
N LYS A 31 -14.31 9.86 2.42
CA LYS A 31 -15.39 10.64 3.05
C LYS A 31 -16.63 9.81 3.35
N ASN A 32 -16.82 8.72 2.63
CA ASN A 32 -17.97 7.81 2.71
C ASN A 32 -17.53 6.42 3.10
N GLU A 33 -18.47 5.48 3.20
CA GLU A 33 -18.12 4.08 3.43
C GLU A 33 -17.23 3.54 2.31
N LEU A 34 -16.03 3.14 2.68
CA LEU A 34 -15.03 2.67 1.73
C LEU A 34 -15.53 1.47 0.92
N SER A 35 -16.32 0.58 1.55
CA SER A 35 -16.93 -0.59 0.91
C SER A 35 -17.76 -0.25 -0.33
N GLU A 36 -18.40 0.92 -0.35
CA GLU A 36 -19.23 1.36 -1.48
C GLU A 36 -18.39 1.93 -2.63
N ILE A 37 -17.28 2.59 -2.31
CA ILE A 37 -16.52 3.34 -3.32
C ILE A 37 -15.34 2.56 -3.90
N ILE A 38 -14.82 1.54 -3.21
CA ILE A 38 -13.55 0.88 -3.59
C ILE A 38 -13.62 0.20 -4.97
N VAL A 39 -14.62 -0.66 -5.20
CA VAL A 39 -14.76 -1.37 -6.47
C VAL A 39 -15.08 -0.44 -7.64
N PRO A 40 -16.04 0.50 -7.52
CA PRO A 40 -16.25 1.53 -8.53
C PRO A 40 -14.99 2.35 -8.85
N THR A 41 -14.22 2.73 -7.82
CA THR A 41 -12.99 3.50 -8.01
C THR A 41 -11.92 2.70 -8.77
N ILE A 42 -11.72 1.42 -8.40
CA ILE A 42 -10.78 0.55 -9.12
C ILE A 42 -11.19 0.41 -10.59
N LYS A 43 -12.46 0.14 -10.86
CA LYS A 43 -12.98 0.00 -12.24
C LYS A 43 -12.77 1.29 -13.05
N ARG A 44 -13.08 2.45 -12.45
CA ARG A 44 -12.88 3.74 -13.09
C ARG A 44 -11.40 4.01 -13.36
N PHE A 45 -10.54 3.79 -12.36
CA PHE A 45 -9.10 3.97 -12.48
C PHE A 45 -8.49 3.14 -13.62
N LEU A 46 -8.88 1.87 -13.74
CA LEU A 46 -8.44 1.01 -14.84
C LEU A 46 -8.95 1.53 -16.19
N LYS A 47 -10.24 1.90 -16.28
CA LYS A 47 -10.84 2.46 -17.50
C LYS A 47 -10.15 3.74 -17.96
N ASP A 48 -9.89 4.67 -17.02
CA ASP A 48 -9.25 5.96 -17.32
C ASP A 48 -7.80 5.77 -17.85
N ASN A 49 -7.17 4.65 -17.51
CA ASN A 49 -5.84 4.25 -18.01
C ASN A 49 -5.90 3.32 -19.23
N LEU A 50 -7.08 3.04 -19.81
CA LEU A 50 -7.29 2.13 -20.94
C LEU A 50 -6.81 0.69 -20.63
N ILE A 51 -6.93 0.24 -19.39
CA ILE A 51 -6.52 -1.07 -18.88
C ILE A 51 -7.75 -1.84 -18.41
N SER A 52 -7.72 -3.15 -18.60
CA SER A 52 -8.70 -4.10 -18.07
C SER A 52 -8.12 -4.96 -16.96
N PHE A 53 -8.96 -5.69 -16.25
CA PHE A 53 -8.49 -6.69 -15.29
C PHE A 53 -7.68 -7.82 -15.92
N ASP A 54 -7.87 -8.08 -17.21
CA ASP A 54 -7.14 -9.14 -17.93
C ASP A 54 -5.66 -8.75 -18.18
N ASP A 55 -5.33 -7.46 -18.08
CA ASP A 55 -3.96 -6.93 -18.17
C ASP A 55 -3.22 -6.97 -16.81
N ILE A 56 -3.95 -7.24 -15.73
CA ILE A 56 -3.40 -7.26 -14.36
C ILE A 56 -2.96 -8.68 -14.00
N SER A 57 -1.72 -8.82 -13.58
CA SER A 57 -1.16 -10.08 -13.08
C SER A 57 -1.13 -10.16 -11.56
N PHE A 58 -1.01 -9.00 -10.88
CA PHE A 58 -0.90 -8.92 -9.43
C PHE A 58 -1.71 -7.77 -8.84
N LEU A 59 -2.31 -8.05 -7.66
CA LEU A 59 -2.84 -7.04 -6.75
C LEU A 59 -1.90 -6.94 -5.55
N ALA A 60 -1.25 -5.80 -5.36
CA ALA A 60 -0.49 -5.48 -4.15
C ALA A 60 -1.40 -4.73 -3.18
N VAL A 61 -1.61 -5.27 -1.99
CA VAL A 61 -2.62 -4.76 -1.05
C VAL A 61 -1.97 -4.40 0.28
N GLY A 62 -2.21 -3.20 0.78
CA GLY A 62 -1.78 -2.80 2.11
C GLY A 62 -2.45 -3.67 3.17
N CYS A 63 -1.63 -4.35 3.99
CA CYS A 63 -2.12 -5.22 5.06
C CYS A 63 -2.00 -4.57 6.45
N GLY A 64 -1.79 -3.26 6.49
CA GLY A 64 -1.60 -2.53 7.74
C GLY A 64 -0.16 -2.56 8.28
N PRO A 65 0.01 -2.04 9.49
CA PRO A 65 -1.03 -1.48 10.38
C PRO A 65 -1.71 -0.23 9.82
N GLY A 66 -2.87 0.13 10.38
CA GLY A 66 -3.65 1.31 9.99
C GLY A 66 -5.14 1.12 10.20
N SER A 67 -5.97 1.85 9.46
CA SER A 67 -7.44 1.79 9.54
C SER A 67 -7.97 0.35 9.45
N PHE A 68 -8.51 -0.17 10.54
CA PHE A 68 -9.02 -1.55 10.61
C PHE A 68 -10.09 -1.85 9.55
N THR A 69 -11.08 -0.95 9.42
CA THR A 69 -12.15 -1.08 8.42
C THR A 69 -11.58 -0.99 7.00
N GLY A 70 -10.66 -0.03 6.78
CA GLY A 70 -10.02 0.15 5.48
C GLY A 70 -9.25 -1.07 5.01
N ILE A 71 -8.40 -1.60 5.88
CA ILE A 71 -7.57 -2.78 5.58
C ILE A 71 -8.44 -4.00 5.25
N ARG A 72 -9.49 -4.25 6.05
CA ARG A 72 -10.40 -5.37 5.78
C ARG A 72 -11.15 -5.22 4.47
N ALA A 73 -11.60 -4.01 4.15
CA ALA A 73 -12.31 -3.74 2.89
C ALA A 73 -11.44 -4.02 1.67
N ILE A 74 -10.17 -3.56 1.66
CA ILE A 74 -9.30 -3.81 0.50
C ILE A 74 -8.86 -5.27 0.40
N ILE A 75 -8.60 -5.96 1.53
CA ILE A 75 -8.26 -7.38 1.53
C ILE A 75 -9.45 -8.20 0.98
N SER A 76 -10.67 -7.95 1.47
CA SER A 76 -11.87 -8.64 0.98
C SER A 76 -12.12 -8.37 -0.51
N THR A 77 -11.91 -7.12 -0.95
CA THR A 77 -12.02 -6.75 -2.37
C THR A 77 -10.99 -7.50 -3.21
N ALA A 78 -9.73 -7.53 -2.78
CA ALA A 78 -8.67 -8.23 -3.50
C ALA A 78 -8.95 -9.74 -3.60
N LEU A 79 -9.41 -10.36 -2.52
CA LEU A 79 -9.82 -11.77 -2.53
C LEU A 79 -10.98 -12.00 -3.50
N GLY A 80 -12.02 -11.16 -3.50
CA GLY A 80 -13.14 -11.25 -4.44
C GLY A 80 -12.69 -11.13 -5.90
N ILE A 81 -11.76 -10.22 -6.19
CA ILE A 81 -11.19 -10.08 -7.54
C ILE A 81 -10.41 -11.33 -7.94
N THR A 82 -9.55 -11.87 -7.06
CA THR A 82 -8.73 -13.06 -7.37
C THR A 82 -9.56 -14.33 -7.52
N VAL A 83 -10.66 -14.47 -6.80
CA VAL A 83 -11.62 -15.55 -6.99
C VAL A 83 -12.32 -15.44 -8.35
N SER A 84 -12.72 -14.23 -8.75
CA SER A 84 -13.37 -13.96 -10.03
C SER A 84 -12.43 -14.05 -11.24
N LYS A 85 -11.15 -13.72 -11.04
CA LYS A 85 -10.10 -13.63 -12.06
C LYS A 85 -8.89 -14.47 -11.63
N SER A 86 -8.96 -15.78 -11.83
CA SER A 86 -7.97 -16.76 -11.33
C SER A 86 -6.53 -16.57 -11.79
N HIS A 87 -6.31 -15.81 -12.88
CA HIS A 87 -4.97 -15.44 -13.36
C HIS A 87 -4.31 -14.34 -12.54
N ILE A 88 -5.10 -13.56 -11.76
CA ILE A 88 -4.59 -12.50 -10.90
C ILE A 88 -4.18 -13.09 -9.55
N LYS A 89 -2.98 -12.77 -9.08
CA LYS A 89 -2.50 -13.14 -7.75
C LYS A 89 -2.52 -11.92 -6.84
N SER A 90 -2.86 -12.10 -5.57
CA SER A 90 -2.75 -11.03 -4.57
C SER A 90 -1.52 -11.23 -3.67
N ILE A 91 -0.91 -10.11 -3.27
CA ILE A 91 0.19 -10.08 -2.31
C ILE A 91 -0.07 -8.98 -1.28
N GLY A 92 0.06 -9.34 0.00
CA GLY A 92 -0.02 -8.38 1.10
C GLY A 92 1.30 -7.63 1.29
N ILE A 93 1.21 -6.32 1.47
CA ILE A 93 2.35 -5.44 1.74
C ILE A 93 2.13 -4.79 3.11
N ASN A 94 3.12 -4.87 3.98
CA ASN A 94 3.09 -4.12 5.24
C ASN A 94 3.12 -2.61 4.94
N SER A 95 2.15 -1.85 5.47
CA SER A 95 1.97 -0.42 5.16
C SER A 95 3.13 0.43 5.68
N LEU A 96 3.70 0.08 6.84
CA LEU A 96 4.90 0.76 7.37
C LEU A 96 6.13 0.49 6.48
N ALA A 97 6.26 -0.71 5.93
CA ALA A 97 7.34 -1.03 4.99
C ALA A 97 7.19 -0.27 3.68
N GLY A 98 5.96 -0.16 3.15
CA GLY A 98 5.65 0.65 1.98
C GLY A 98 6.01 2.12 2.20
N LEU A 99 5.61 2.67 3.35
CA LEU A 99 5.92 4.05 3.74
C LEU A 99 7.43 4.28 3.90
N ALA A 100 8.15 3.38 4.55
CA ALA A 100 9.60 3.48 4.70
C ALA A 100 10.33 3.42 3.34
N MET A 101 9.82 2.61 2.40
CA MET A 101 10.38 2.51 1.04
C MET A 101 10.28 3.81 0.25
N SER A 102 9.26 4.64 0.49
CA SER A 102 9.14 5.94 -0.17
C SER A 102 10.27 6.91 0.21
N ALA A 103 10.80 6.80 1.42
CA ALA A 103 11.92 7.61 1.92
C ALA A 103 13.31 7.02 1.60
N LEU A 104 13.38 5.81 1.02
CA LEU A 104 14.67 5.10 0.85
C LEU A 104 15.68 5.89 0.00
N GLN A 105 15.24 6.52 -1.08
CA GLN A 105 16.14 7.25 -1.97
C GLN A 105 16.74 8.50 -1.28
N GLU A 106 15.90 9.24 -0.56
CA GLU A 106 16.34 10.41 0.20
C GLU A 106 17.27 10.00 1.34
N ALA A 107 16.89 8.98 2.10
CA ALA A 107 17.72 8.43 3.17
C ALA A 107 19.11 7.98 2.68
N LYS A 108 19.20 7.45 1.46
CA LYS A 108 20.48 7.10 0.83
C LYS A 108 21.30 8.32 0.46
N THR A 109 20.68 9.34 -0.12
CA THR A 109 21.34 10.62 -0.44
C THR A 109 21.94 11.25 0.81
N LEU A 110 21.22 11.17 1.93
CA LEU A 110 21.66 11.66 3.24
C LEU A 110 22.60 10.69 3.98
N LYS A 111 22.93 9.54 3.38
CA LYS A 111 23.80 8.49 3.96
C LYS A 111 23.29 7.98 5.32
N LEU A 112 21.98 7.93 5.53
CA LEU A 112 21.39 7.47 6.77
C LEU A 112 21.50 5.94 6.88
N LYS A 113 21.62 5.44 8.12
CA LYS A 113 21.67 3.99 8.39
C LYS A 113 20.29 3.38 8.61
N TYR A 114 19.33 4.18 9.03
CA TYR A 114 18.01 3.73 9.46
C TYR A 114 16.91 4.63 8.91
N VAL A 115 15.72 4.05 8.79
CA VAL A 115 14.46 4.75 8.51
C VAL A 115 13.45 4.29 9.55
N ILE A 116 12.70 5.21 10.14
CA ILE A 116 11.53 4.93 10.95
C ILE A 116 10.31 5.36 10.15
N SER A 117 9.34 4.48 10.02
CA SER A 117 8.01 4.83 9.53
C SER A 117 7.00 4.81 10.67
N SER A 118 6.00 5.70 10.60
CA SER A 118 4.93 5.76 11.58
C SER A 118 3.57 5.93 10.90
N ILE A 119 2.54 5.32 11.49
CA ILE A 119 1.14 5.48 11.12
C ILE A 119 0.35 5.73 12.40
N ASP A 120 -0.45 6.79 12.39
CA ASP A 120 -1.37 7.12 13.48
C ASP A 120 -2.50 6.07 13.55
N SER A 121 -2.67 5.45 14.72
CA SER A 121 -3.75 4.48 14.98
C SER A 121 -5.12 5.15 15.13
N LYS A 122 -5.15 6.47 15.31
CA LYS A 122 -6.33 7.28 15.65
C LYS A 122 -6.96 6.97 17.02
N ASN A 123 -6.22 6.27 17.89
CA ASN A 123 -6.62 5.91 19.25
C ASN A 123 -5.53 6.31 20.25
N ASP A 124 -4.93 7.49 20.05
CA ASP A 124 -3.82 8.03 20.87
C ASP A 124 -2.56 7.14 20.86
N ASP A 125 -2.42 6.28 19.84
CA ASP A 125 -1.29 5.38 19.65
C ASP A 125 -0.63 5.60 18.29
N LEU A 126 0.67 5.31 18.19
CA LEU A 126 1.41 5.25 16.93
C LEU A 126 1.92 3.84 16.66
N PHE A 127 1.66 3.35 15.45
CA PHE A 127 2.37 2.19 14.93
C PHE A 127 3.71 2.66 14.36
N LEU A 128 4.81 2.14 14.92
CA LEU A 128 6.16 2.49 14.48
C LEU A 128 6.90 1.25 14.02
N GLN A 129 7.72 1.39 13.00
CA GLN A 129 8.66 0.34 12.60
C GLN A 129 10.00 0.94 12.20
N LEU A 130 11.08 0.39 12.79
CA LEU A 130 12.46 0.73 12.47
C LEU A 130 12.98 -0.21 11.38
N PHE A 131 13.60 0.37 10.37
CA PHE A 131 14.25 -0.35 9.28
C PHE A 131 15.73 0.04 9.18
N LYS A 132 16.59 -0.94 8.94
CA LYS A 132 17.99 -0.72 8.57
C LYS A 132 18.13 -0.70 7.05
N ILE A 133 18.86 0.28 6.53
CA ILE A 133 19.13 0.37 5.09
C ILE A 133 20.25 -0.61 4.72
N ASN A 134 19.95 -1.53 3.82
CA ASN A 134 20.97 -2.35 3.17
C ASN A 134 21.34 -1.71 1.82
N TYR A 135 22.45 -1.00 1.80
CA TYR A 135 22.91 -0.27 0.62
C TYR A 135 23.26 -1.20 -0.56
N THR A 136 23.87 -2.34 -0.26
CA THR A 136 24.32 -3.30 -1.29
C THR A 136 23.15 -3.94 -2.01
N LYS A 137 22.11 -4.34 -1.27
CA LYS A 137 20.92 -5.01 -1.83
C LYS A 137 19.79 -4.06 -2.18
N ASN A 138 19.96 -2.75 -1.97
CA ASN A 138 18.92 -1.73 -2.16
C ASN A 138 17.60 -2.08 -1.46
N LYS A 139 17.66 -2.51 -0.20
CA LYS A 139 16.52 -3.02 0.57
C LYS A 139 16.48 -2.41 1.96
N LEU A 140 15.27 -2.36 2.52
CA LEU A 140 15.03 -2.12 3.94
C LEU A 140 14.90 -3.46 4.67
N LEU A 141 15.59 -3.58 5.80
CA LEU A 141 15.52 -4.74 6.68
C LEU A 141 14.77 -4.31 7.95
N PRO A 142 13.61 -4.92 8.26
CA PRO A 142 12.89 -4.60 9.49
C PRO A 142 13.74 -5.02 10.70
N ILE A 143 13.81 -4.15 11.72
CA ILE A 143 14.54 -4.45 12.97
C ILE A 143 13.53 -4.64 14.10
N ALA A 144 12.64 -3.68 14.31
CA ALA A 144 11.68 -3.68 15.41
C ALA A 144 10.37 -3.02 14.99
N ALA A 145 9.24 -3.55 15.48
CA ALA A 145 7.94 -2.91 15.46
C ALA A 145 7.61 -2.49 16.89
N ILE A 146 7.15 -1.26 17.08
CA ILE A 146 6.84 -0.67 18.37
C ILE A 146 5.46 -0.02 18.28
N ASN A 147 4.60 -0.30 19.28
CA ASN A 147 3.39 0.48 19.52
C ASN A 147 3.72 1.45 20.64
N LEU A 148 3.55 2.73 20.40
CA LEU A 148 3.68 3.77 21.42
C LEU A 148 2.30 4.33 21.72
N SER A 149 1.89 4.26 22.99
CA SER A 149 0.79 5.04 23.53
C SER A 149 1.29 6.46 23.79
N LEU A 150 0.54 7.44 23.34
CA LEU A 150 0.79 8.86 23.56
C LEU A 150 0.16 9.35 24.86
#